data_189e5d68d7dcd384076c62048d635183
#
_entry.id   189e5d68d7dcd384076c62048d635183
#
_cell.length_a   1.000
_cell.length_b   1.000
_cell.length_c   1.000
_cell.angle_alpha   90.00
_cell.angle_beta   90.00
_cell.angle_gamma   90.00
#
_symmetry.space_group_name_H-M   'P 1'
#
loop_
_entity.id
_entity.type
_entity.pdbx_description
1 polymer ?
#
loop_
_entity_poly.entity_id
_entity_poly.type
_entity_poly.pdbx_seq_one_letter_code
_entity_poly.pdbx_strand_id
1 'polypeptide(L)'
;MAKFIGDYPTFYKFIDGYARNKTLALMRKYKSGVCACCGITNAEIQSAHKRGFERVDLVRKFFEASTLTKKDNEYTIDLDMFESMFVKFTSDISNFHFLCGNCHPKYDRGIISEKDFNYKQESIKIPKINKI
;
A
#
# COMPACT_ATOMS: atom_id res chain seq x y z
N MET A 1 24.62 -3.59 4.42
CA MET A 1 23.45 -2.71 4.51
C MET A 1 23.33 -1.89 3.23
N ALA A 2 22.15 -1.95 2.59
CA ALA A 2 21.94 -1.17 1.38
C ALA A 2 21.55 0.26 1.73
N LYS A 3 22.11 1.22 1.02
CA LYS A 3 21.83 2.63 1.25
C LYS A 3 21.52 3.35 -0.05
N PHE A 4 20.71 4.38 0.06
CA PHE A 4 20.46 5.32 -1.02
C PHE A 4 20.98 6.66 -0.58
N ILE A 5 21.64 7.39 -1.49
CA ILE A 5 22.14 8.73 -1.21
C ILE A 5 21.62 9.65 -2.29
N GLY A 6 20.90 10.70 -1.91
CA GLY A 6 20.35 11.66 -2.84
C GLY A 6 19.21 12.46 -2.24
N ASP A 7 18.53 13.24 -3.09
CA ASP A 7 17.40 14.03 -2.64
C ASP A 7 16.11 13.20 -2.71
N TYR A 8 15.03 13.75 -2.16
CA TYR A 8 13.77 13.03 -2.11
C TYR A 8 13.15 12.77 -3.50
N PRO A 9 13.10 13.75 -4.40
CA PRO A 9 12.54 13.47 -5.74
C PRO A 9 13.25 12.34 -6.46
N THR A 10 14.58 12.26 -6.33
CA THR A 10 15.36 11.19 -6.93
C THR A 10 15.04 9.86 -6.25
N PHE A 11 14.94 9.86 -4.92
CA PHE A 11 14.56 8.67 -4.18
C PHE A 11 13.18 8.18 -4.61
N TYR A 12 12.23 9.09 -4.75
CA TYR A 12 10.87 8.71 -5.12
C TYR A 12 10.82 8.00 -6.46
N LYS A 13 11.55 8.53 -7.45
CA LYS A 13 11.63 7.89 -8.75
C LYS A 13 12.27 6.52 -8.66
N PHE A 14 13.31 6.41 -7.83
CA PHE A 14 14.03 5.16 -7.66
C PHE A 14 13.14 4.09 -7.04
N ILE A 15 12.32 4.47 -6.07
CA ILE A 15 11.57 3.50 -5.25
C ILE A 15 10.14 3.24 -5.77
N ASP A 16 9.60 4.12 -6.62
CA ASP A 16 8.18 4.05 -6.98
C ASP A 16 7.79 2.71 -7.63
N GLY A 17 8.58 2.25 -8.58
CA GLY A 17 8.31 0.96 -9.24
C GLY A 17 8.36 -0.19 -8.25
N TYR A 18 9.35 -0.18 -7.37
CA TYR A 18 9.48 -1.20 -6.33
C TYR A 18 8.25 -1.20 -5.41
N ALA A 19 7.86 -0.02 -4.94
CA ALA A 19 6.73 0.10 -4.03
C ALA A 19 5.44 -0.40 -4.68
N ARG A 20 5.22 -0.02 -5.94
CA ARG A 20 4.04 -0.45 -6.67
C ARG A 20 4.02 -1.96 -6.85
N ASN A 21 5.15 -2.55 -7.23
CA ASN A 21 5.22 -3.99 -7.46
C ASN A 21 5.03 -4.79 -6.18
N LYS A 22 5.58 -4.31 -5.07
CA LYS A 22 5.38 -4.98 -3.78
C LYS A 22 3.92 -4.97 -3.37
N THR A 23 3.25 -3.84 -3.53
CA THR A 23 1.83 -3.74 -3.21
C THR A 23 1.01 -4.72 -4.05
N LEU A 24 1.25 -4.74 -5.37
CA LEU A 24 0.51 -5.64 -6.24
C LEU A 24 0.77 -7.10 -5.92
N ALA A 25 2.02 -7.47 -5.65
CA ALA A 25 2.35 -8.85 -5.34
C ALA A 25 1.66 -9.32 -4.07
N LEU A 26 1.63 -8.48 -3.04
CA LEU A 26 0.97 -8.84 -1.79
C LEU A 26 -0.54 -8.91 -1.96
N MET A 27 -1.11 -8.00 -2.74
CA MET A 27 -2.55 -7.98 -2.94
C MET A 27 -3.05 -9.20 -3.68
N ARG A 28 -2.25 -9.76 -4.58
CA ARG A 28 -2.64 -10.99 -5.27
C ARG A 28 -2.84 -12.15 -4.31
N LYS A 29 -2.14 -12.12 -3.19
CA LYS A 29 -2.26 -13.17 -2.18
C LYS A 29 -3.43 -12.94 -1.23
N TYR A 30 -3.84 -11.70 -1.07
CA TYR A 30 -4.80 -11.34 -0.03
C TYR A 30 -6.14 -10.86 -0.56
N LYS A 31 -6.34 -10.77 -1.87
CA LYS A 31 -7.59 -10.21 -2.37
C LYS A 31 -8.77 -11.04 -1.91
N SER A 32 -9.84 -10.35 -1.59
CA SER A 32 -10.99 -10.98 -0.94
C SER A 32 -11.94 -11.65 -1.92
N GLY A 33 -12.05 -11.16 -3.12
CA GLY A 33 -13.04 -11.67 -4.06
C GLY A 33 -14.41 -11.01 -3.94
N VAL A 34 -14.60 -10.12 -2.98
CA VAL A 34 -15.86 -9.42 -2.76
C VAL A 34 -15.57 -7.93 -2.63
N CYS A 35 -16.30 -7.10 -3.38
CA CYS A 35 -16.17 -5.65 -3.22
C CYS A 35 -16.79 -5.23 -1.90
N ALA A 36 -16.04 -4.51 -1.07
CA ALA A 36 -16.51 -4.07 0.24
C ALA A 36 -17.69 -3.11 0.12
N CYS A 37 -17.82 -2.40 -0.98
CA CYS A 37 -18.87 -1.42 -1.14
C CYS A 37 -20.14 -2.00 -1.77
N CYS A 38 -20.01 -2.60 -2.95
CA CYS A 38 -21.20 -3.06 -3.70
C CYS A 38 -21.45 -4.56 -3.64
N GLY A 39 -20.47 -5.33 -3.13
CA GLY A 39 -20.67 -6.76 -2.92
C GLY A 39 -20.51 -7.63 -4.15
N ILE A 40 -20.09 -7.07 -5.27
CA ILE A 40 -19.92 -7.86 -6.48
C ILE A 40 -18.82 -8.90 -6.26
N THR A 41 -19.01 -10.10 -6.80
CA THR A 41 -18.08 -11.20 -6.54
C THR A 41 -17.38 -11.74 -7.80
N ASN A 42 -17.92 -11.45 -8.98
CA ASN A 42 -17.35 -11.99 -10.21
C ASN A 42 -16.65 -10.91 -11.02
N ALA A 43 -16.02 -9.98 -10.35
CA ALA A 43 -15.25 -8.92 -10.97
C ALA A 43 -13.89 -8.86 -10.34
N GLU A 44 -12.96 -8.21 -11.01
CA GLU A 44 -11.63 -8.01 -10.43
C GLU A 44 -11.74 -7.13 -9.20
N ILE A 45 -11.21 -7.62 -8.08
CA ILE A 45 -11.21 -6.88 -6.83
C ILE A 45 -9.81 -6.32 -6.63
N GLN A 46 -9.73 -5.03 -6.40
CA GLN A 46 -8.48 -4.29 -6.28
C GLN A 46 -8.30 -3.84 -4.85
N SER A 47 -7.04 -3.65 -4.46
CA SER A 47 -6.74 -3.10 -3.15
C SER A 47 -6.67 -1.59 -3.26
N ALA A 48 -7.41 -0.91 -2.40
CA ALA A 48 -7.39 0.54 -2.31
C ALA A 48 -6.74 0.93 -0.99
N HIS A 49 -5.75 1.82 -1.03
CA HIS A 49 -5.18 2.37 0.20
C HIS A 49 -6.26 3.14 0.94
N LYS A 50 -6.33 2.95 2.23
CA LYS A 50 -7.26 3.72 3.05
C LYS A 50 -6.90 5.20 2.97
N ARG A 51 -7.92 6.05 3.09
CA ARG A 51 -7.73 7.49 3.03
C ARG A 51 -6.76 7.92 4.12
N GLY A 52 -5.77 8.71 3.74
CA GLY A 52 -4.70 9.10 4.65
C GLY A 52 -3.48 8.19 4.60
N PHE A 53 -3.57 7.08 3.87
CA PHE A 53 -2.46 6.13 3.75
C PHE A 53 -2.13 5.86 2.30
N GLU A 54 -2.27 6.87 1.44
CA GLU A 54 -1.93 6.74 0.04
C GLU A 54 -0.44 6.44 -0.13
N ARG A 55 -0.11 5.74 -1.22
CA ARG A 55 1.27 5.29 -1.44
C ARG A 55 2.27 6.45 -1.40
N VAL A 56 1.91 7.57 -1.99
CA VAL A 56 2.81 8.71 -2.05
C VAL A 56 3.15 9.24 -0.65
N ASP A 57 2.17 9.24 0.23
CA ASP A 57 2.39 9.69 1.61
C ASP A 57 3.17 8.67 2.42
N LEU A 58 2.93 7.38 2.18
CA LEU A 58 3.65 6.32 2.86
C LEU A 58 5.12 6.31 2.47
N VAL A 59 5.41 6.50 1.19
CA VAL A 59 6.79 6.54 0.74
C VAL A 59 7.53 7.67 1.44
N ARG A 60 6.90 8.85 1.55
CA ARG A 60 7.50 10.00 2.23
C ARG A 60 7.72 9.70 3.71
N LYS A 61 6.73 9.13 4.37
CA LYS A 61 6.82 8.81 5.79
C LYS A 61 7.96 7.83 6.06
N PHE A 62 8.05 6.77 5.27
CA PHE A 62 9.09 5.76 5.48
C PHE A 62 10.46 6.28 5.05
N PHE A 63 10.50 7.17 4.06
CA PHE A 63 11.73 7.85 3.70
C PHE A 63 12.29 8.61 4.90
N GLU A 64 11.45 9.40 5.53
CA GLU A 64 11.88 10.19 6.70
C GLU A 64 12.30 9.30 7.86
N ALA A 65 11.55 8.22 8.10
CA ALA A 65 11.86 7.32 9.21
C ALA A 65 13.14 6.52 8.97
N SER A 66 13.54 6.30 7.72
CA SER A 66 14.73 5.53 7.40
C SER A 66 15.94 6.41 7.10
N THR A 67 15.84 7.71 7.32
CA THR A 67 16.94 8.64 7.10
C THR A 67 17.99 8.47 8.18
N LEU A 68 19.20 8.16 7.75
CA LEU A 68 20.36 8.05 8.66
C LEU A 68 21.02 9.41 8.86
N THR A 69 21.24 10.12 7.76
CA THR A 69 21.84 11.44 7.81
C THR A 69 21.22 12.33 6.73
N LYS A 70 21.24 13.62 6.96
CA LYS A 70 20.80 14.60 5.99
C LYS A 70 21.81 15.74 5.99
N LYS A 71 22.28 16.12 4.81
CA LYS A 71 23.17 17.25 4.64
C LYS A 71 22.63 18.08 3.46
N ASP A 72 22.14 19.28 3.75
CA ASP A 72 21.43 20.09 2.76
C ASP A 72 20.23 19.31 2.24
N ASN A 73 20.15 19.05 0.93
CA ASN A 73 19.08 18.26 0.35
C ASN A 73 19.50 16.82 0.06
N GLU A 74 20.66 16.42 0.55
CA GLU A 74 21.15 15.06 0.33
C GLU A 74 20.88 14.20 1.56
N TYR A 75 20.09 13.15 1.36
CA TYR A 75 19.74 12.21 2.42
C TYR A 75 20.47 10.91 2.21
N THR A 76 20.88 10.29 3.31
CA THR A 76 21.35 8.92 3.30
C THR A 76 20.28 8.06 3.93
N ILE A 77 19.72 7.13 3.15
CA ILE A 77 18.57 6.33 3.54
C ILE A 77 19.02 4.89 3.74
N ASP A 78 18.58 4.30 4.85
CA ASP A 78 18.74 2.87 5.08
C ASP A 78 17.67 2.12 4.31
N LEU A 79 18.03 1.56 3.15
CA LEU A 79 17.05 0.89 2.29
C LEU A 79 16.49 -0.37 2.92
N ASP A 80 17.27 -1.05 3.77
CA ASP A 80 16.74 -2.24 4.43
C ASP A 80 15.66 -1.86 5.44
N MET A 81 15.86 -0.75 6.14
CA MET A 81 14.84 -0.25 7.04
C MET A 81 13.61 0.22 6.29
N PHE A 82 13.79 0.94 5.18
CA PHE A 82 12.67 1.36 4.35
C PHE A 82 11.85 0.16 3.88
N GLU A 83 12.54 -0.84 3.34
CA GLU A 83 11.86 -2.05 2.84
C GLU A 83 11.10 -2.75 3.95
N SER A 84 11.72 -2.91 5.12
CA SER A 84 11.09 -3.58 6.24
C SER A 84 9.80 -2.88 6.64
N MET A 85 9.82 -1.57 6.74
CA MET A 85 8.62 -0.81 7.09
C MET A 85 7.55 -0.89 6.01
N PHE A 86 7.97 -0.81 4.75
CA PHE A 86 7.03 -0.83 3.65
C PHE A 86 6.35 -2.20 3.52
N VAL A 87 7.12 -3.27 3.63
CA VAL A 87 6.58 -4.63 3.55
C VAL A 87 5.67 -4.90 4.73
N LYS A 88 6.06 -4.47 5.92
CA LYS A 88 5.21 -4.66 7.10
C LYS A 88 3.87 -3.97 6.93
N PHE A 89 3.87 -2.76 6.39
CA PHE A 89 2.63 -2.03 6.14
C PHE A 89 1.77 -2.73 5.09
N THR A 90 2.38 -3.10 3.95
CA THR A 90 1.61 -3.67 2.85
C THR A 90 1.14 -5.09 3.10
N SER A 91 1.75 -5.81 4.06
CA SER A 91 1.28 -7.14 4.38
C SER A 91 0.15 -7.15 5.41
N ASP A 92 -0.24 -6.00 5.93
CA ASP A 92 -1.37 -5.90 6.86
C ASP A 92 -2.60 -5.50 6.06
N ILE A 93 -3.49 -6.48 5.82
CA ILE A 93 -4.67 -6.23 4.98
C ILE A 93 -5.63 -5.23 5.58
N SER A 94 -5.54 -4.96 6.89
CA SER A 94 -6.40 -3.96 7.51
C SER A 94 -6.06 -2.54 7.07
N ASN A 95 -4.94 -2.36 6.39
CA ASN A 95 -4.54 -1.04 5.85
C ASN A 95 -5.20 -0.74 4.50
N PHE A 96 -5.97 -1.67 3.97
CA PHE A 96 -6.54 -1.54 2.63
C PHE A 96 -8.03 -1.84 2.64
N HIS A 97 -8.71 -1.34 1.62
CA HIS A 97 -10.06 -1.76 1.30
C HIS A 97 -10.01 -2.52 -0.02
N PHE A 98 -10.83 -3.54 -0.14
CA PHE A 98 -10.89 -4.34 -1.37
C PHE A 98 -12.13 -3.94 -2.14
N LEU A 99 -11.92 -3.29 -3.28
CA LEU A 99 -13.00 -2.68 -4.06
C LEU A 99 -12.90 -3.13 -5.52
N CYS A 100 -14.05 -3.23 -6.17
CA CYS A 100 -14.07 -3.56 -7.60
C CYS A 100 -13.57 -2.37 -8.41
N GLY A 101 -13.31 -2.62 -9.70
CA GLY A 101 -12.81 -1.57 -10.59
C GLY A 101 -13.73 -0.41 -10.77
N ASN A 102 -15.02 -0.56 -10.41
CA ASN A 102 -15.98 0.53 -10.47
C ASN A 102 -15.98 1.38 -9.20
N CYS A 103 -15.89 0.73 -8.03
CA CYS A 103 -15.93 1.43 -6.75
C CYS A 103 -14.59 2.05 -6.37
N HIS A 104 -13.47 1.43 -6.77
CA HIS A 104 -12.15 1.90 -6.40
C HIS A 104 -11.89 3.36 -6.83
N PRO A 105 -12.12 3.73 -8.11
CA PRO A 105 -11.92 5.13 -8.50
C PRO A 105 -12.85 6.08 -7.76
N LYS A 106 -14.07 5.65 -7.46
CA LYS A 106 -15.01 6.49 -6.72
C LYS A 106 -14.53 6.74 -5.31
N TYR A 107 -13.94 5.72 -4.68
CA TYR A 107 -13.37 5.89 -3.35
C TYR A 107 -12.18 6.85 -3.39
N ASP A 108 -11.28 6.67 -4.37
CA ASP A 108 -10.11 7.54 -4.49
C ASP A 108 -10.50 9.00 -4.69
N ARG A 109 -11.60 9.26 -5.39
CA ARG A 109 -12.06 10.62 -5.64
C ARG A 109 -12.99 11.16 -4.55
N GLY A 110 -13.23 10.39 -3.50
CA GLY A 110 -14.07 10.82 -2.40
C GLY A 110 -15.57 10.77 -2.69
N ILE A 111 -15.98 10.14 -3.78
CA ILE A 111 -17.40 10.00 -4.10
C ILE A 111 -18.07 9.02 -3.16
N ILE A 112 -17.36 7.96 -2.77
CA ILE A 112 -17.82 7.03 -1.75
C ILE A 112 -16.79 6.99 -0.61
N SER A 113 -17.24 6.56 0.55
CA SER A 113 -16.38 6.45 1.72
C SER A 113 -16.74 5.18 2.48
N GLU A 114 -16.06 4.95 3.60
CA GLU A 114 -16.26 3.74 4.40
C GLU A 114 -17.71 3.56 4.87
N LYS A 115 -18.44 4.64 5.05
CA LYS A 115 -19.84 4.54 5.46
C LYS A 115 -20.72 3.94 4.37
N ASP A 116 -20.23 3.90 3.14
CA ASP A 116 -20.97 3.29 2.02
C ASP A 116 -20.66 1.82 1.86
N PHE A 117 -19.73 1.29 2.65
CA PHE A 117 -19.31 -0.11 2.55
C PHE A 117 -20.28 -1.00 3.31
N ASN A 118 -20.82 -1.99 2.61
CA ASN A 118 -21.83 -2.87 3.18
C ASN A 118 -21.34 -4.27 3.47
N TYR A 119 -20.08 -4.56 3.15
CA TYR A 119 -19.53 -5.92 3.24
C TYR A 119 -18.22 -5.88 4.00
N LYS A 120 -18.12 -6.71 5.03
CA LYS A 120 -16.95 -6.73 5.89
C LYS A 120 -15.85 -7.58 5.27
N GLN A 121 -14.69 -7.01 5.15
CA GLN A 121 -13.53 -7.71 4.58
C GLN A 121 -12.95 -8.74 5.53
N GLU A 122 -13.03 -8.48 6.82
CA GLU A 122 -12.49 -9.42 7.80
C GLU A 122 -13.24 -10.75 7.82
N SER A 123 -14.42 -10.81 7.20
CA SER A 123 -15.16 -12.07 7.11
C SER A 123 -14.66 -12.94 5.96
N ILE A 124 -13.78 -12.40 5.13
CA ILE A 124 -13.25 -13.12 3.97
C ILE A 124 -12.06 -13.95 4.43
N LYS A 125 -12.07 -15.23 4.05
CA LYS A 125 -10.95 -16.11 4.36
C LYS A 125 -9.75 -15.73 3.52
N ILE A 126 -8.63 -15.51 4.16
CA ILE A 126 -7.40 -15.12 3.50
C ILE A 126 -6.41 -16.26 3.62
N PRO A 127 -5.83 -16.72 2.51
CA PRO A 127 -4.85 -17.80 2.59
C PRO A 127 -3.68 -17.39 3.47
N LYS A 128 -3.20 -18.34 4.25
CA LYS A 128 -2.05 -18.10 5.10
C LYS A 128 -0.81 -18.19 4.28
N ILE A 129 -0.13 -17.09 4.15
CA ILE A 129 1.04 -17.02 3.30
C ILE A 129 2.31 -17.42 4.03
N ASN A 130 2.23 -17.52 5.32
CA ASN A 130 3.38 -17.88 6.12
C ASN A 130 3.61 -19.37 6.19
N LYS A 131 2.85 -20.13 5.47
CA LYS A 131 2.93 -21.57 5.49
C LYS A 131 3.96 -22.06 4.51
N ILE A 132 5.10 -21.58 4.59
CA ILE A 132 6.15 -22.01 3.68
C ILE A 132 7.03 -23.02 4.39
#